data_69302418a851fbbfd29fc2d1c33c1eb8
#
_entry.id   69302418a851fbbfd29fc2d1c33c1eb8
#
_cell.length_a   1.000
_cell.length_b   1.000
_cell.length_c   1.000
_cell.angle_alpha   90.00
_cell.angle_beta   90.00
_cell.angle_gamma   90.00
#
_symmetry.space_group_name_H-M   'P 1'
#
loop_
_entity.id
_entity.type
_entity.pdbx_description
1 polymer ?
#
loop_
_entity_poly.entity_id
_entity_poly.type
_entity_poly.pdbx_seq_one_letter_code
_entity_poly.pdbx_strand_id
1 'polypeptide(L)'
;PLEFTKMHGLGNDFVVIDAINQAVSLTPEQLRLLADRHLGIGFDQLLLVETATSPGADFRYRIFNADGGEVGQCGNGARCFMQFVHEQGLSDKTTLQVETAGGPLQLTRSAAGQITVDMGVPRLEPAEIPFIAPARDITYALDANNVRLEIAAVSMGNPHAVLLVDAVDSAPVE
;
A
#
# COMPACT_ATOMS: atom_id res chain seq x y z
N PRO A 1 15.14 9.80 -20.24
CA PRO A 1 14.79 8.49 -19.72
C PRO A 1 14.23 8.67 -18.31
N LEU A 2 13.28 7.83 -17.91
CA LEU A 2 12.73 7.78 -16.55
C LEU A 2 13.60 6.81 -15.74
N GLU A 3 14.14 7.27 -14.61
CA GLU A 3 14.90 6.46 -13.67
C GLU A 3 13.97 5.89 -12.59
N PHE A 4 14.15 4.65 -12.24
CA PHE A 4 13.35 3.96 -11.22
C PHE A 4 14.17 2.92 -10.48
N THR A 5 13.71 2.53 -9.30
CA THR A 5 14.26 1.41 -8.53
C THR A 5 13.20 0.30 -8.43
N LYS A 6 13.61 -0.94 -8.70
CA LYS A 6 12.76 -2.11 -8.48
C LYS A 6 12.95 -2.61 -7.05
N MET A 7 11.87 -2.75 -6.30
CA MET A 7 11.88 -3.18 -4.90
C MET A 7 10.80 -4.23 -4.64
N HIS A 8 10.85 -4.89 -3.50
CA HIS A 8 9.76 -5.75 -3.04
C HIS A 8 9.65 -5.76 -1.51
N GLY A 9 8.44 -5.99 -1.01
CA GLY A 9 8.16 -6.24 0.39
C GLY A 9 7.31 -7.49 0.53
N LEU A 10 7.89 -8.59 1.05
CA LEU A 10 7.20 -9.89 1.22
C LEU A 10 6.61 -10.46 -0.09
N GLY A 11 7.32 -10.27 -1.21
CA GLY A 11 6.88 -10.76 -2.53
C GLY A 11 6.01 -9.78 -3.31
N ASN A 12 5.37 -8.81 -2.68
CA ASN A 12 4.69 -7.71 -3.36
C ASN A 12 5.74 -6.77 -3.95
N ASP A 13 5.78 -6.64 -5.27
CA ASP A 13 6.85 -5.94 -5.98
C ASP A 13 6.45 -4.56 -6.49
N PHE A 14 7.41 -3.64 -6.44
CA PHE A 14 7.21 -2.23 -6.69
C PHE A 14 8.20 -1.68 -7.70
N VAL A 15 7.74 -0.71 -8.47
CA VAL A 15 8.60 0.30 -9.11
C VAL A 15 8.51 1.57 -8.27
N VAL A 16 9.65 2.08 -7.81
CA VAL A 16 9.74 3.30 -7.00
C VAL A 16 10.46 4.38 -7.79
N ILE A 17 9.87 5.56 -7.87
CA ILE A 17 10.38 6.68 -8.66
C ILE A 17 10.54 7.92 -7.75
N ASP A 18 11.72 8.52 -7.80
CA ASP A 18 11.97 9.85 -7.25
C ASP A 18 11.33 10.90 -8.15
N ALA A 19 10.17 11.40 -7.76
CA ALA A 19 9.46 12.47 -8.44
C ALA A 19 9.76 13.86 -7.84
N ILE A 20 10.77 13.95 -6.94
CA ILE A 20 11.31 15.22 -6.45
C ILE A 20 12.36 15.74 -7.45
N ASN A 21 13.27 14.86 -7.88
CA ASN A 21 14.39 15.20 -8.76
C ASN A 21 14.11 14.90 -10.24
N GLN A 22 12.97 14.23 -10.54
CA GLN A 22 12.52 13.96 -11.90
C GLN A 22 11.10 14.51 -12.12
N ALA A 23 10.85 15.06 -13.30
CA ALA A 23 9.50 15.40 -13.73
C ALA A 23 8.77 14.11 -14.17
N VAL A 24 7.80 13.68 -13.38
CA VAL A 24 7.03 12.45 -13.62
C VAL A 24 5.56 12.80 -13.87
N SER A 25 5.06 12.40 -15.02
CA SER A 25 3.63 12.48 -15.35
C SER A 25 3.28 11.24 -16.15
N LEU A 26 2.52 10.34 -15.55
CA LEU A 26 2.11 9.06 -16.15
C LEU A 26 0.59 9.00 -16.26
N THR A 27 0.10 8.67 -17.45
CA THR A 27 -1.32 8.38 -17.63
C THR A 27 -1.66 6.97 -17.14
N PRO A 28 -2.93 6.66 -16.84
CA PRO A 28 -3.33 5.29 -16.48
C PRO A 28 -2.96 4.25 -17.55
N GLU A 29 -2.98 4.61 -18.83
CA GLU A 29 -2.57 3.74 -19.94
C GLU A 29 -1.08 3.43 -19.87
N GLN A 30 -0.25 4.45 -19.60
CA GLN A 30 1.19 4.28 -19.43
C GLN A 30 1.52 3.44 -18.19
N LEU A 31 0.80 3.64 -17.09
CA LEU A 31 0.94 2.81 -15.88
C LEU A 31 0.65 1.34 -16.18
N ARG A 32 -0.47 1.04 -16.88
CA ARG A 32 -0.81 -0.34 -17.27
C ARG A 32 0.26 -0.96 -18.17
N LEU A 33 0.80 -0.20 -19.14
CA LEU A 33 1.87 -0.69 -20.01
C LEU A 33 3.15 -0.98 -19.22
N LEU A 34 3.55 -0.09 -18.32
CA LEU A 34 4.73 -0.28 -17.47
C LEU A 34 4.55 -1.46 -16.50
N ALA A 35 3.34 -1.71 -16.02
CA ALA A 35 3.02 -2.80 -15.10
C ALA A 35 2.98 -4.17 -15.78
N ASP A 36 2.79 -4.22 -17.10
CA ASP A 36 2.78 -5.47 -17.85
C ASP A 36 4.09 -6.24 -17.68
N ARG A 37 4.00 -7.52 -17.25
CA ARG A 37 5.19 -8.34 -16.94
C ARG A 37 5.89 -8.89 -18.19
N HIS A 38 5.30 -8.76 -19.37
CA HIS A 38 5.86 -9.23 -20.63
C HIS A 38 6.33 -8.09 -21.53
N LEU A 39 5.61 -6.97 -21.55
CA LEU A 39 5.86 -5.84 -22.45
C LEU A 39 6.44 -4.62 -21.72
N GLY A 40 6.29 -4.54 -20.41
CA GLY A 40 6.75 -3.45 -19.56
C GLY A 40 7.84 -3.86 -18.58
N ILE A 41 7.92 -3.14 -17.46
CA ILE A 41 8.83 -3.44 -16.35
C ILE A 41 8.27 -4.62 -15.51
N GLY A 42 6.95 -4.70 -15.40
CA GLY A 42 6.23 -5.63 -14.56
C GLY A 42 6.31 -5.25 -13.07
N PHE A 43 5.19 -5.03 -12.44
CA PHE A 43 5.08 -4.76 -11.00
C PHE A 43 3.64 -4.93 -10.54
N ASP A 44 3.46 -5.10 -9.23
CA ASP A 44 2.15 -5.05 -8.59
C ASP A 44 1.70 -3.59 -8.42
N GLN A 45 2.61 -2.73 -7.99
CA GLN A 45 2.32 -1.32 -7.73
C GLN A 45 3.50 -0.40 -8.08
N LEU A 46 3.19 0.85 -8.47
CA LEU A 46 4.15 1.92 -8.67
C LEU A 46 4.03 2.95 -7.56
N LEU A 47 5.17 3.35 -6.99
CA LEU A 47 5.29 4.33 -5.93
C LEU A 47 5.97 5.60 -6.45
N LEU A 48 5.39 6.77 -6.16
CA LEU A 48 6.02 8.06 -6.38
C LEU A 48 6.42 8.68 -5.04
N VAL A 49 7.68 9.10 -4.95
CA VAL A 49 8.21 9.90 -3.86
C VAL A 49 8.16 11.36 -4.30
N GLU A 50 7.28 12.15 -3.70
CA GLU A 50 7.04 13.54 -4.07
C GLU A 50 7.32 14.47 -2.88
N THR A 51 7.52 15.75 -3.17
CA THR A 51 7.56 16.80 -2.14
C THR A 51 6.22 16.88 -1.42
N ALA A 52 6.25 16.95 -0.09
CA ALA A 52 5.04 17.12 0.72
C ALA A 52 4.30 18.41 0.38
N THR A 53 2.98 18.36 0.43
CA THR A 53 2.11 19.52 0.24
C THR A 53 1.47 19.99 1.54
N SER A 54 1.40 19.10 2.54
CA SER A 54 0.81 19.38 3.86
C SER A 54 1.87 19.83 4.87
N PRO A 55 1.57 20.84 5.72
CA PRO A 55 2.49 21.24 6.79
C PRO A 55 2.79 20.08 7.74
N GLY A 56 4.07 19.87 8.06
CA GLY A 56 4.52 18.83 9.00
C GLY A 56 4.76 17.48 8.36
N ALA A 57 4.42 17.26 7.10
CA ALA A 57 4.85 16.07 6.36
C ALA A 57 6.25 16.28 5.77
N ASP A 58 7.04 15.23 5.75
CA ASP A 58 8.38 15.23 5.13
C ASP A 58 8.28 14.97 3.63
N PHE A 59 7.40 14.06 3.24
CA PHE A 59 7.19 13.63 1.86
C PHE A 59 5.72 13.39 1.58
N ARG A 60 5.39 13.36 0.27
CA ARG A 60 4.15 12.79 -0.25
C ARG A 60 4.43 11.45 -0.89
N TYR A 61 3.63 10.45 -0.53
CA TYR A 61 3.69 9.10 -1.01
C TYR A 61 2.44 8.80 -1.82
N ARG A 62 2.61 8.60 -3.13
CA ARG A 62 1.52 8.17 -4.00
C ARG A 62 1.76 6.76 -4.49
N ILE A 63 0.69 6.00 -4.61
CA ILE A 63 0.75 4.60 -4.99
C ILE A 63 -0.33 4.29 -6.02
N PHE A 64 0.06 3.55 -7.05
CA PHE A 64 -0.80 3.16 -8.15
C PHE A 64 -0.76 1.66 -8.35
N ASN A 65 -1.92 1.03 -8.51
CA ASN A 65 -2.02 -0.37 -8.89
C ASN A 65 -1.64 -0.58 -10.37
N ALA A 66 -1.42 -1.83 -10.74
CA ALA A 66 -1.12 -2.24 -12.11
C ALA A 66 -2.22 -1.87 -13.12
N ASP A 67 -3.46 -1.65 -12.67
CA ASP A 67 -4.59 -1.18 -13.49
C ASP A 67 -4.54 0.34 -13.78
N GLY A 68 -3.59 1.07 -13.18
CA GLY A 68 -3.41 2.50 -13.29
C GLY A 68 -4.23 3.33 -12.30
N GLY A 69 -4.98 2.70 -11.41
CA GLY A 69 -5.74 3.36 -10.34
C GLY A 69 -4.86 3.76 -9.17
N GLU A 70 -5.03 4.99 -8.63
CA GLU A 70 -4.38 5.41 -7.40
C GLU A 70 -5.09 4.79 -6.19
N VAL A 71 -4.32 4.30 -5.21
CA VAL A 71 -4.83 3.71 -3.98
C VAL A 71 -4.37 4.49 -2.75
N GLY A 72 -5.12 4.37 -1.65
CA GLY A 72 -4.93 5.18 -0.45
C GLY A 72 -3.59 4.95 0.24
N GLN A 73 -3.23 3.70 0.47
CA GLN A 73 -1.99 3.31 1.14
C GLN A 73 -1.69 1.81 0.99
N CYS A 74 -0.42 1.43 1.21
CA CYS A 74 0.03 0.05 1.24
C CYS A 74 1.20 -0.07 2.23
N GLY A 75 1.04 -0.89 3.27
CA GLY A 75 2.07 -1.08 4.30
C GLY A 75 3.37 -1.67 3.76
N ASN A 76 3.30 -2.61 2.79
CA ASN A 76 4.48 -3.15 2.11
C ASN A 76 5.21 -2.06 1.32
N GLY A 77 4.44 -1.27 0.56
CA GLY A 77 4.97 -0.14 -0.20
C GLY A 77 5.58 0.93 0.69
N ALA A 78 4.97 1.24 1.85
CA ALA A 78 5.49 2.20 2.80
C ALA A 78 6.87 1.80 3.36
N ARG A 79 7.12 0.50 3.56
CA ARG A 79 8.46 0.01 3.93
C ARG A 79 9.47 0.20 2.80
N CYS A 80 9.10 -0.12 1.56
CA CYS A 80 9.94 0.14 0.39
C CYS A 80 10.20 1.64 0.21
N PHE A 81 9.18 2.48 0.41
CA PHE A 81 9.30 3.93 0.37
C PHE A 81 10.37 4.45 1.36
N MET A 82 10.29 4.07 2.64
CA MET A 82 11.25 4.49 3.66
C MET A 82 12.67 4.03 3.33
N GLN A 83 12.83 2.79 2.87
CA GLN A 83 14.13 2.26 2.45
C GLN A 83 14.69 3.04 1.26
N PHE A 84 13.86 3.29 0.24
CA PHE A 84 14.24 4.07 -0.94
C PHE A 84 14.70 5.49 -0.58
N VAL A 85 13.95 6.20 0.28
CA VAL A 85 14.30 7.56 0.73
C VAL A 85 15.68 7.60 1.36
N HIS A 86 16.03 6.59 2.18
CA HIS A 86 17.36 6.49 2.77
C HIS A 86 18.45 6.12 1.75
N GLU A 87 18.21 5.14 0.89
CA GLU A 87 19.18 4.68 -0.12
C GLU A 87 19.52 5.76 -1.15
N GLN A 88 18.52 6.59 -1.49
CA GLN A 88 18.71 7.73 -2.42
C GLN A 88 19.26 8.98 -1.72
N GLY A 89 19.46 8.94 -0.39
CA GLY A 89 19.94 10.10 0.36
C GLY A 89 18.97 11.27 0.40
N LEU A 90 17.66 11.03 0.20
CA LEU A 90 16.63 12.07 0.24
C LEU A 90 16.35 12.55 1.66
N SER A 91 16.60 11.72 2.67
CA SER A 91 16.54 12.07 4.09
C SER A 91 17.34 11.10 4.97
N ASP A 92 17.99 11.62 6.01
CA ASP A 92 18.68 10.85 7.06
C ASP A 92 17.79 10.67 8.31
N LYS A 93 16.56 11.16 8.32
CA LYS A 93 15.66 11.04 9.45
C LYS A 93 15.30 9.58 9.72
N THR A 94 15.34 9.18 10.97
CA THR A 94 14.90 7.83 11.41
C THR A 94 13.38 7.72 11.49
N THR A 95 12.66 8.83 11.57
CA THR A 95 11.20 8.89 11.54
C THR A 95 10.76 9.89 10.48
N LEU A 96 9.86 9.47 9.59
CA LEU A 96 9.26 10.30 8.55
C LEU A 96 7.76 10.40 8.77
N GLN A 97 7.24 11.61 8.56
CA GLN A 97 5.80 11.88 8.42
C GLN A 97 5.48 11.96 6.93
N VAL A 98 4.60 11.10 6.46
CA VAL A 98 4.33 10.95 5.04
C VAL A 98 2.84 11.15 4.77
N GLU A 99 2.51 12.06 3.86
CA GLU A 99 1.12 12.23 3.42
C GLU A 99 0.79 11.23 2.32
N THR A 100 -0.40 10.63 2.39
CA THR A 100 -0.94 9.70 1.40
C THR A 100 -2.38 10.06 1.06
N ALA A 101 -2.92 9.49 -0.02
CA ALA A 101 -4.34 9.64 -0.34
C ALA A 101 -5.26 9.01 0.73
N GLY A 102 -4.77 8.05 1.51
CA GLY A 102 -5.50 7.41 2.62
C GLY A 102 -5.32 8.10 3.98
N GLY A 103 -4.54 9.20 4.05
CA GLY A 103 -4.21 9.92 5.27
C GLY A 103 -2.72 9.88 5.61
N PRO A 104 -2.31 10.54 6.70
CA PRO A 104 -0.90 10.57 7.09
C PRO A 104 -0.44 9.21 7.62
N LEU A 105 0.81 8.87 7.33
CA LEU A 105 1.51 7.71 7.89
C LEU A 105 2.78 8.16 8.62
N GLN A 106 3.12 7.47 9.70
CA GLN A 106 4.42 7.60 10.33
C GLN A 106 5.25 6.34 10.05
N LEU A 107 6.44 6.56 9.51
CA LEU A 107 7.39 5.51 9.21
C LEU A 107 8.60 5.66 10.12
N THR A 108 9.04 4.57 10.75
CA THR A 108 10.20 4.61 11.65
C THR A 108 11.18 3.51 11.27
N ARG A 109 12.46 3.89 11.08
CA ARG A 109 13.57 2.98 10.79
C ARG A 109 14.41 2.78 12.04
N SER A 110 14.55 1.53 12.49
CA SER A 110 15.39 1.17 13.61
C SER A 110 16.90 1.20 13.23
N ALA A 111 17.76 1.19 14.24
CA ALA A 111 19.22 1.07 14.01
C ALA A 111 19.61 -0.24 13.30
N ALA A 112 18.81 -1.30 13.43
CA ALA A 112 18.98 -2.56 12.70
C ALA A 112 18.43 -2.54 11.27
N GLY A 113 17.90 -1.40 10.79
CA GLY A 113 17.35 -1.24 9.45
C GLY A 113 15.91 -1.74 9.29
N GLN A 114 15.28 -2.22 10.35
CA GLN A 114 13.87 -2.60 10.29
C GLN A 114 12.96 -1.37 10.21
N ILE A 115 11.92 -1.46 9.40
CA ILE A 115 10.97 -0.37 9.18
C ILE A 115 9.63 -0.74 9.78
N THR A 116 9.16 0.12 10.68
CA THR A 116 7.82 0.09 11.28
C THR A 116 6.95 1.14 10.60
N VAL A 117 5.74 0.74 10.24
CA VAL A 117 4.71 1.62 9.67
C VAL A 117 3.58 1.74 10.67
N ASP A 118 3.27 2.95 11.12
CA ASP A 118 2.05 3.22 11.88
C ASP A 118 0.90 3.38 10.87
N MET A 119 0.05 2.37 10.81
CA MET A 119 -1.11 2.32 9.90
C MET A 119 -2.36 3.00 10.50
N GLY A 120 -2.24 3.57 11.70
CA GLY A 120 -3.36 4.18 12.42
C GLY A 120 -4.27 3.16 13.11
N VAL A 121 -5.44 3.64 13.53
CA VAL A 121 -6.42 2.83 14.28
C VAL A 121 -7.28 2.01 13.31
N PRO A 122 -7.44 0.70 13.55
CA PRO A 122 -8.36 -0.12 12.77
C PRO A 122 -9.80 0.39 12.85
N ARG A 123 -10.49 0.42 11.70
CA ARG A 123 -11.91 0.73 11.64
C ARG A 123 -12.71 -0.56 11.60
N LEU A 124 -13.72 -0.66 12.46
CA LEU A 124 -14.51 -1.88 12.65
C LEU A 124 -16.01 -1.65 12.42
N GLU A 125 -16.43 -0.40 12.23
CA GLU A 125 -17.82 -0.10 11.86
C GLU A 125 -18.04 -0.44 10.37
N PRO A 126 -19.07 -1.23 10.02
CA PRO A 126 -19.30 -1.68 8.64
C PRO A 126 -19.30 -0.55 7.60
N ALA A 127 -19.91 0.59 7.92
CA ALA A 127 -19.96 1.75 7.03
C ALA A 127 -18.57 2.38 6.76
N GLU A 128 -17.62 2.22 7.67
CA GLU A 128 -16.24 2.72 7.52
C GLU A 128 -15.31 1.72 6.80
N ILE A 129 -15.78 0.46 6.63
CA ILE A 129 -15.02 -0.61 5.94
C ILE A 129 -15.41 -0.71 4.46
N PRO A 130 -16.35 0.04 3.93
CA PRO A 130 -17.36 -0.18 2.87
C PRO A 130 -17.87 -1.63 2.78
N PHE A 131 -18.39 -2.10 3.91
CA PHE A 131 -18.97 -3.42 4.09
C PHE A 131 -20.45 -3.34 4.47
N ILE A 132 -21.30 -4.12 3.79
CA ILE A 132 -22.77 -4.09 4.03
C ILE A 132 -23.10 -5.09 5.14
N ALA A 133 -23.41 -4.58 6.33
CA ALA A 133 -23.91 -5.35 7.45
C ALA A 133 -24.92 -4.51 8.26
N PRO A 134 -25.90 -5.14 8.93
CA PRO A 134 -26.93 -4.42 9.69
C PRO A 134 -26.37 -3.71 10.93
N ALA A 135 -25.29 -4.24 11.51
CA ALA A 135 -24.61 -3.68 12.68
C ALA A 135 -23.19 -4.24 12.78
N ARG A 136 -22.37 -3.60 13.62
CA ARG A 136 -21.06 -4.14 13.98
C ARG A 136 -21.21 -5.44 14.75
N ASP A 137 -20.38 -6.43 14.36
CA ASP A 137 -20.25 -7.71 15.04
C ASP A 137 -18.78 -8.16 15.02
N ILE A 138 -18.47 -9.22 15.74
CA ILE A 138 -17.14 -9.85 15.76
C ILE A 138 -16.90 -10.60 14.45
N THR A 139 -17.94 -11.29 13.96
CA THR A 139 -17.88 -12.07 12.71
C THR A 139 -19.11 -11.83 11.86
N TYR A 140 -18.98 -12.07 10.57
CA TYR A 140 -20.01 -11.89 9.57
C TYR A 140 -20.06 -13.08 8.64
N ALA A 141 -21.27 -13.46 8.22
CA ALA A 141 -21.41 -14.45 7.16
C ALA A 141 -21.12 -13.80 5.79
N LEU A 142 -20.25 -14.42 5.02
CA LEU A 142 -19.94 -14.08 3.64
C LEU A 142 -20.27 -15.26 2.74
N ASP A 143 -21.14 -15.07 1.77
CA ASP A 143 -21.46 -16.08 0.76
C ASP A 143 -20.57 -15.82 -0.48
N ALA A 144 -19.64 -16.72 -0.75
CA ALA A 144 -18.72 -16.65 -1.90
C ALA A 144 -18.67 -18.03 -2.61
N ASN A 145 -18.87 -18.06 -3.93
CA ASN A 145 -18.80 -19.28 -4.74
C ASN A 145 -19.66 -20.45 -4.21
N ASN A 146 -20.87 -20.15 -3.71
CA ASN A 146 -21.79 -21.10 -3.04
C ASN A 146 -21.26 -21.72 -1.73
N VAL A 147 -20.23 -21.15 -1.16
CA VAL A 147 -19.71 -21.50 0.18
C VAL A 147 -20.02 -20.36 1.14
N ARG A 148 -20.59 -20.72 2.29
CA ARG A 148 -20.79 -19.77 3.39
C ARG A 148 -19.58 -19.76 4.30
N LEU A 149 -18.93 -18.62 4.37
CA LEU A 149 -17.74 -18.38 5.20
C LEU A 149 -18.10 -17.51 6.40
N GLU A 150 -17.41 -17.69 7.50
CA GLU A 150 -17.43 -16.76 8.64
C GLU A 150 -16.14 -15.95 8.62
N ILE A 151 -16.26 -14.62 8.51
CA ILE A 151 -15.14 -13.71 8.42
C ILE A 151 -15.22 -12.63 9.51
N ALA A 152 -14.08 -12.07 9.89
CA ALA A 152 -14.03 -10.75 10.51
C ALA A 152 -13.77 -9.70 9.42
N ALA A 153 -14.37 -8.50 9.58
CA ALA A 153 -14.18 -7.39 8.67
C ALA A 153 -13.46 -6.24 9.37
N VAL A 154 -12.43 -5.68 8.73
CA VAL A 154 -11.64 -4.57 9.28
C VAL A 154 -11.11 -3.70 8.16
N SER A 155 -11.00 -2.39 8.40
CA SER A 155 -10.25 -1.48 7.53
C SER A 155 -9.01 -0.95 8.23
N MET A 156 -7.86 -1.08 7.58
CA MET A 156 -6.58 -0.46 7.93
C MET A 156 -6.22 0.67 6.94
N GLY A 157 -7.27 1.38 6.44
CA GLY A 157 -7.16 2.31 5.32
C GLY A 157 -7.61 1.70 3.99
N ASN A 158 -7.63 0.37 3.91
CA ASN A 158 -8.28 -0.44 2.89
C ASN A 158 -9.05 -1.60 3.55
N PRO A 159 -10.12 -2.11 2.94
CA PRO A 159 -10.95 -3.16 3.54
C PRO A 159 -10.26 -4.52 3.50
N HIS A 160 -10.44 -5.29 4.57
CA HIS A 160 -9.95 -6.67 4.70
C HIS A 160 -11.07 -7.57 5.19
N ALA A 161 -11.21 -8.73 4.55
CA ALA A 161 -11.94 -9.88 5.07
C ALA A 161 -10.94 -10.86 5.67
N VAL A 162 -11.05 -11.15 6.96
CA VAL A 162 -10.12 -12.03 7.68
C VAL A 162 -10.81 -13.36 7.94
N LEU A 163 -10.29 -14.42 7.37
CA LEU A 163 -10.75 -15.80 7.55
C LEU A 163 -9.74 -16.57 8.40
N LEU A 164 -10.19 -17.18 9.50
CA LEU A 164 -9.38 -18.09 10.28
C LEU A 164 -9.45 -19.49 9.67
N VAL A 165 -8.30 -20.06 9.38
CA VAL A 165 -8.16 -21.37 8.74
C VAL A 165 -7.12 -22.23 9.45
N ASP A 166 -7.26 -23.53 9.40
CA ASP A 166 -6.28 -24.48 9.97
C ASP A 166 -4.99 -24.52 9.15
N ALA A 167 -5.10 -24.33 7.84
CA ALA A 167 -3.96 -24.34 6.92
C ALA A 167 -4.17 -23.29 5.80
N VAL A 168 -3.19 -22.40 5.63
CA VAL A 168 -3.25 -21.32 4.62
C VAL A 168 -3.24 -21.88 3.21
N ASP A 169 -2.46 -22.92 2.95
CA ASP A 169 -2.30 -23.53 1.61
C ASP A 169 -3.60 -24.15 1.04
N SER A 170 -4.57 -24.43 1.91
CA SER A 170 -5.88 -24.98 1.53
C SER A 170 -7.04 -24.00 1.75
N ALA A 171 -6.73 -22.74 2.05
CA ALA A 171 -7.75 -21.73 2.29
C ALA A 171 -8.51 -21.40 0.99
N PRO A 172 -9.85 -21.21 1.04
CA PRO A 172 -10.67 -20.87 -0.13
C PRO A 172 -10.53 -19.38 -0.45
N VAL A 173 -9.42 -18.99 -1.11
CA VAL A 173 -9.10 -17.59 -1.44
C VAL A 173 -9.25 -17.26 -2.94
N GLU A 174 -9.66 -18.25 -3.77
CA GLU A 174 -9.92 -18.12 -5.22
C GLU A 174 -11.39 -18.29 -5.56
#